data_6ad37e6a467eeda57a628cdc6ed20cf7
#
_entry.id   6ad37e6a467eeda57a628cdc6ed20cf7
#
_cell.length_a   1.000
_cell.length_b   1.000
_cell.length_c   1.000
_cell.angle_alpha   90.00
_cell.angle_beta   90.00
_cell.angle_gamma   90.00
#
_symmetry.space_group_name_H-M   'P 1'
#
loop_
_entity.id
_entity.type
_entity.pdbx_description
1 polymer ?
#
loop_
_entity_poly.entity_id
_entity_poly.type
_entity_poly.pdbx_seq_one_letter_code
_entity_poly.pdbx_strand_id
1 'polypeptide(L)'
;MSAQQNPQNQKQQPATAADGITPRATDYGQWYLDIVKRADLADHSSVRGCMVIKPHGYAIWEKLQRELDDRFKATGHVNAYFPLFIPLSLMAKEEEHAAGFAKECAVVTHYRLKSIDGKVTVDPESKLEEPLVVRPTSETIIWAQYKNWIQSYRDLPLLINQWANVVRWEMRTRLFLRTAEFLWQEGHTAHATEAEAREEVSRMLAVYADVAENVMGVPVVRGHKTEGERFAGAIDTQCIEGMMQDGKALQMGTSHYLGQNFAKSADVKFLNQNGQLEYVHATSWGVSTRLVGALIMTHSDDNGLILPPKLAPIQVVIVPIYKTPEEQARTTAEAQAVAAELRAQGLAVKVDDREGLQPGAKYY
;
A
#
# COMPACT_ATOMS: atom_id res chain seq x y z
N MET A 1 2.19 -65.49 -19.08
CA MET A 1 2.49 -64.14 -19.57
C MET A 1 2.14 -63.17 -18.45
N SER A 2 3.15 -62.78 -17.68
CA SER A 2 3.03 -61.93 -16.49
C SER A 2 3.06 -60.47 -16.89
N ALA A 3 2.02 -59.72 -16.53
CA ALA A 3 1.97 -58.28 -16.72
C ALA A 3 2.81 -57.59 -15.62
N GLN A 4 3.83 -56.88 -16.05
CA GLN A 4 4.64 -55.99 -15.21
C GLN A 4 3.81 -54.77 -14.82
N GLN A 5 3.62 -54.57 -13.52
CA GLN A 5 3.07 -53.35 -12.95
C GLN A 5 4.16 -52.27 -12.93
N ASN A 6 3.85 -51.14 -13.51
CA ASN A 6 4.65 -49.94 -13.55
C ASN A 6 4.62 -49.26 -12.15
N PRO A 7 5.75 -48.88 -11.54
CA PRO A 7 5.72 -48.15 -10.25
C PRO A 7 5.17 -46.74 -10.43
N GLN A 8 4.09 -46.45 -9.75
CA GLN A 8 3.46 -45.16 -9.67
C GLN A 8 4.45 -44.13 -9.13
N ASN A 9 4.56 -43.05 -9.86
CA ASN A 9 5.28 -41.83 -9.53
C ASN A 9 4.66 -41.18 -8.27
N GLN A 10 5.16 -41.52 -7.08
CA GLN A 10 4.85 -40.84 -5.85
C GLN A 10 5.52 -39.47 -5.93
N LYS A 11 4.74 -38.43 -6.21
CA LYS A 11 5.14 -37.06 -5.98
C LYS A 11 5.52 -36.95 -4.51
N GLN A 12 6.82 -36.80 -4.23
CA GLN A 12 7.32 -36.47 -2.90
C GLN A 12 6.68 -35.13 -2.49
N GLN A 13 5.91 -35.14 -1.41
CA GLN A 13 5.49 -33.90 -0.77
C GLN A 13 6.75 -33.14 -0.32
N PRO A 14 6.85 -31.83 -0.58
CA PRO A 14 8.01 -31.05 -0.15
C PRO A 14 8.11 -31.09 1.37
N ALA A 15 9.33 -31.25 1.88
CA ALA A 15 9.62 -31.18 3.31
C ALA A 15 9.20 -29.79 3.81
N THR A 16 8.24 -29.73 4.72
CA THR A 16 7.94 -28.51 5.49
C THR A 16 9.09 -28.25 6.46
N ALA A 17 9.55 -27.00 6.56
CA ALA A 17 10.48 -26.58 7.60
C ALA A 17 9.87 -26.88 8.99
N ALA A 18 10.72 -27.06 10.00
CA ALA A 18 10.31 -27.44 11.37
C ALA A 18 9.21 -26.52 11.98
N ASP A 19 9.06 -25.31 11.46
CA ASP A 19 8.11 -24.29 11.93
C ASP A 19 6.89 -24.06 11.02
N GLY A 20 6.68 -24.90 10.01
CA GLY A 20 5.53 -24.80 9.10
C GLY A 20 5.65 -23.68 8.06
N ILE A 21 6.87 -23.21 7.75
CA ILE A 21 7.17 -22.31 6.63
C ILE A 21 7.68 -23.15 5.47
N THR A 22 7.06 -23.00 4.30
CA THR A 22 7.53 -23.63 3.06
C THR A 22 8.86 -23.04 2.64
N PRO A 23 9.91 -23.82 2.35
CA PRO A 23 11.19 -23.28 1.91
C PRO A 23 11.05 -22.48 0.60
N ARG A 24 11.70 -21.32 0.51
CA ARG A 24 11.68 -20.42 -0.67
C ARG A 24 12.03 -21.14 -1.97
N ALA A 25 13.02 -22.01 -1.92
CA ALA A 25 13.47 -22.79 -3.07
C ALA A 25 12.44 -23.81 -3.57
N THR A 26 11.48 -24.20 -2.72
CA THR A 26 10.43 -25.17 -3.06
C THR A 26 9.21 -24.51 -3.69
N ASP A 27 8.68 -23.48 -3.04
CA ASP A 27 7.56 -22.67 -3.50
C ASP A 27 7.64 -21.27 -2.89
N TYR A 28 8.16 -20.33 -3.66
CA TYR A 28 8.32 -18.92 -3.24
C TYR A 28 6.98 -18.24 -2.95
N GLY A 29 5.93 -18.62 -3.69
CA GLY A 29 4.60 -18.07 -3.49
C GLY A 29 3.98 -18.53 -2.17
N GLN A 30 4.10 -19.81 -1.85
CA GLN A 30 3.61 -20.36 -0.58
C GLN A 30 4.46 -19.88 0.60
N TRP A 31 5.80 -19.82 0.47
CA TRP A 31 6.68 -19.24 1.46
C TRP A 31 6.23 -17.83 1.87
N TYR A 32 5.93 -16.97 0.89
CA TYR A 32 5.46 -15.62 1.16
C TYR A 32 4.17 -15.60 2.00
N LEU A 33 3.20 -16.46 1.66
CA LEU A 33 1.94 -16.56 2.40
C LEU A 33 2.14 -17.13 3.81
N ASP A 34 3.07 -18.07 3.97
CA ASP A 34 3.40 -18.64 5.28
C ASP A 34 4.04 -17.56 6.19
N ILE A 35 4.94 -16.72 5.65
CA ILE A 35 5.51 -15.58 6.39
C ILE A 35 4.40 -14.61 6.83
N VAL A 36 3.51 -14.20 5.92
CA VAL A 36 2.39 -13.29 6.26
C VAL A 36 1.55 -13.87 7.40
N LYS A 37 1.23 -15.16 7.34
CA LYS A 37 0.42 -15.85 8.33
C LYS A 37 1.15 -16.03 9.67
N ARG A 38 2.40 -16.49 9.64
CA ARG A 38 3.21 -16.78 10.86
C ARG A 38 3.56 -15.51 11.62
N ALA A 39 3.85 -14.44 10.91
CA ALA A 39 4.14 -13.14 11.50
C ALA A 39 2.87 -12.34 11.89
N ASP A 40 1.70 -12.94 11.71
CA ASP A 40 0.39 -12.36 12.08
C ASP A 40 0.13 -10.98 11.44
N LEU A 41 0.46 -10.86 10.13
CA LEU A 41 0.41 -9.58 9.43
C LEU A 41 -0.94 -9.30 8.78
N ALA A 42 -1.58 -10.30 8.18
CA ALA A 42 -2.86 -10.16 7.49
C ALA A 42 -3.58 -11.50 7.33
N ASP A 43 -4.90 -11.42 7.14
CA ASP A 43 -5.77 -12.54 6.80
C ASP A 43 -6.68 -12.19 5.61
N HIS A 44 -7.25 -13.21 4.99
CA HIS A 44 -8.34 -13.04 4.04
C HIS A 44 -9.61 -12.62 4.76
N SER A 45 -10.33 -11.64 4.21
CA SER A 45 -11.62 -11.23 4.73
C SER A 45 -12.76 -12.11 4.17
N SER A 46 -13.99 -11.89 4.68
CA SER A 46 -15.21 -12.47 4.11
C SER A 46 -15.54 -11.93 2.71
N VAL A 47 -14.95 -10.80 2.32
CA VAL A 47 -15.07 -10.22 0.98
C VAL A 47 -13.92 -10.75 0.14
N ARG A 48 -14.25 -11.48 -0.93
CA ARG A 48 -13.24 -12.08 -1.80
C ARG A 48 -12.29 -11.03 -2.37
N GLY A 49 -11.00 -11.27 -2.19
CA GLY A 49 -9.94 -10.39 -2.70
C GLY A 49 -9.57 -9.22 -1.78
N CYS A 50 -10.37 -8.94 -0.74
CA CYS A 50 -10.02 -7.97 0.29
C CYS A 50 -9.28 -8.67 1.43
N MET A 51 -8.31 -7.97 2.04
CA MET A 51 -7.56 -8.45 3.19
C MET A 51 -7.96 -7.73 4.47
N VAL A 52 -7.81 -8.43 5.59
CA VAL A 52 -7.75 -7.81 6.92
C VAL A 52 -6.27 -7.61 7.23
N ILE A 53 -5.83 -6.37 7.40
CA ILE A 53 -4.49 -6.08 7.90
C ILE A 53 -4.56 -6.15 9.43
N LYS A 54 -3.80 -7.10 10.01
CA LYS A 54 -3.78 -7.32 11.45
C LYS A 54 -2.92 -6.26 12.16
N PRO A 55 -3.02 -6.11 13.48
CA PRO A 55 -2.32 -5.04 14.21
C PRO A 55 -0.82 -4.98 13.94
N HIS A 56 -0.14 -6.13 13.83
CA HIS A 56 1.30 -6.15 13.55
C HIS A 56 1.62 -5.66 12.12
N GLY A 57 0.85 -6.12 11.13
CA GLY A 57 1.00 -5.65 9.74
C GLY A 57 0.64 -4.18 9.58
N TYR A 58 -0.41 -3.71 10.29
CA TYR A 58 -0.83 -2.31 10.26
C TYR A 58 0.22 -1.39 10.89
N ALA A 59 0.84 -1.81 11.99
CA ALA A 59 1.91 -1.04 12.64
C ALA A 59 3.16 -0.86 11.75
N ILE A 60 3.47 -1.83 10.87
CA ILE A 60 4.51 -1.65 9.83
C ILE A 60 4.08 -0.59 8.83
N TRP A 61 2.82 -0.63 8.39
CA TRP A 61 2.27 0.36 7.46
C TRP A 61 2.27 1.78 8.07
N GLU A 62 1.89 1.94 9.34
CA GLU A 62 1.93 3.24 10.03
C GLU A 62 3.33 3.84 10.08
N LYS A 63 4.37 3.01 10.26
CA LYS A 63 5.76 3.47 10.23
C LYS A 63 6.18 3.92 8.82
N LEU A 64 5.82 3.15 7.78
CA LEU A 64 6.04 3.55 6.38
C LEU A 64 5.31 4.83 6.04
N GLN A 65 4.05 4.94 6.47
CA GLN A 65 3.24 6.14 6.28
C GLN A 65 3.89 7.37 6.90
N ARG A 66 4.39 7.28 8.13
CA ARG A 66 5.07 8.39 8.81
C ARG A 66 6.33 8.82 8.08
N GLU A 67 7.19 7.87 7.70
CA GLU A 67 8.43 8.16 6.98
C GLU A 67 8.17 8.85 5.62
N LEU A 68 7.12 8.45 4.92
CA LEU A 68 6.69 9.07 3.67
C LEU A 68 6.06 10.45 3.92
N ASP A 69 5.12 10.56 4.85
CA ASP A 69 4.37 11.79 5.14
C ASP A 69 5.28 12.94 5.61
N ASP A 70 6.27 12.62 6.46
CA ASP A 70 7.26 13.60 6.91
C ASP A 70 8.08 14.17 5.73
N ARG A 71 8.44 13.32 4.75
CA ARG A 71 9.15 13.76 3.54
C ARG A 71 8.26 14.56 2.59
N PHE A 72 7.00 14.19 2.44
CA PHE A 72 6.04 14.96 1.66
C PHE A 72 5.86 16.36 2.25
N LYS A 73 5.68 16.47 3.55
CA LYS A 73 5.58 17.77 4.24
C LYS A 73 6.87 18.60 4.13
N ALA A 74 8.04 17.94 4.18
CA ALA A 74 9.33 18.60 3.98
C ALA A 74 9.50 19.19 2.57
N THR A 75 8.77 18.66 1.57
CA THR A 75 8.73 19.22 0.20
C THR A 75 7.57 20.19 -0.04
N GLY A 76 6.84 20.57 1.02
CA GLY A 76 5.78 21.59 0.97
C GLY A 76 4.37 21.01 0.69
N HIS A 77 4.21 19.69 0.59
CA HIS A 77 2.91 19.07 0.38
C HIS A 77 2.06 19.10 1.65
N VAL A 78 0.75 19.17 1.45
CA VAL A 78 -0.25 19.11 2.53
C VAL A 78 -1.25 17.99 2.25
N ASN A 79 -1.78 17.41 3.33
CA ASN A 79 -2.77 16.35 3.22
C ASN A 79 -4.18 16.93 3.07
N ALA A 80 -4.97 16.34 2.17
CA ALA A 80 -6.39 16.56 2.04
C ALA A 80 -7.13 15.22 1.98
N TYR A 81 -8.46 15.24 2.02
CA TYR A 81 -9.30 14.06 1.85
C TYR A 81 -10.43 14.36 0.86
N PHE A 82 -10.62 13.47 -0.09
CA PHE A 82 -11.66 13.54 -1.10
C PHE A 82 -12.62 12.36 -0.96
N PRO A 83 -13.90 12.50 -1.38
CA PRO A 83 -14.92 11.47 -1.20
C PRO A 83 -14.55 10.13 -1.83
N LEU A 84 -15.01 9.05 -1.19
CA LEU A 84 -14.88 7.69 -1.69
C LEU A 84 -15.66 7.45 -2.99
N PHE A 85 -16.81 8.10 -3.13
CA PHE A 85 -17.73 7.90 -4.23
C PHE A 85 -17.55 8.95 -5.32
N ILE A 86 -17.52 8.48 -6.57
CA ILE A 86 -17.44 9.31 -7.77
C ILE A 86 -18.75 9.15 -8.56
N PRO A 87 -19.49 10.22 -8.87
CA PRO A 87 -20.64 10.14 -9.76
C PRO A 87 -20.25 9.54 -11.12
N LEU A 88 -21.05 8.60 -11.63
CA LEU A 88 -20.75 7.93 -12.92
C LEU A 88 -20.64 8.94 -14.06
N SER A 89 -21.48 9.97 -14.09
CA SER A 89 -21.44 11.04 -15.08
C SER A 89 -20.14 11.84 -15.07
N LEU A 90 -19.52 12.00 -13.89
CA LEU A 90 -18.22 12.65 -13.76
C LEU A 90 -17.10 11.78 -14.33
N MET A 91 -17.12 10.49 -14.05
CA MET A 91 -16.13 9.54 -14.56
C MET A 91 -16.22 9.35 -16.08
N ALA A 92 -17.43 9.38 -16.64
CA ALA A 92 -17.67 9.23 -18.08
C ALA A 92 -17.13 10.39 -18.94
N LYS A 93 -16.78 11.54 -18.33
CA LYS A 93 -16.16 12.67 -19.06
C LYS A 93 -14.69 12.43 -19.41
N GLU A 94 -14.06 11.45 -18.79
CA GLU A 94 -12.65 11.12 -18.97
C GLU A 94 -12.54 9.75 -19.66
N GLU A 95 -12.90 9.67 -20.95
CA GLU A 95 -13.08 8.42 -21.68
C GLU A 95 -11.84 7.50 -21.63
N GLU A 96 -10.64 8.04 -21.85
CA GLU A 96 -9.39 7.25 -21.80
C GLU A 96 -9.09 6.73 -20.37
N HIS A 97 -9.30 7.58 -19.37
CA HIS A 97 -9.09 7.21 -17.98
C HIS A 97 -10.13 6.18 -17.51
N ALA A 98 -11.41 6.41 -17.84
CA ALA A 98 -12.50 5.48 -17.55
C ALA A 98 -12.27 4.11 -18.20
N ALA A 99 -11.82 4.06 -19.45
CA ALA A 99 -11.54 2.81 -20.16
C ALA A 99 -10.45 1.97 -19.48
N GLY A 100 -9.44 2.60 -18.89
CA GLY A 100 -8.36 1.94 -18.15
C GLY A 100 -8.85 1.20 -16.90
N PHE A 101 -9.90 1.70 -16.23
CA PHE A 101 -10.45 1.13 -14.99
C PHE A 101 -11.82 0.47 -15.13
N ALA A 102 -12.49 0.58 -16.29
CA ALA A 102 -13.87 0.16 -16.49
C ALA A 102 -14.16 -1.30 -16.09
N LYS A 103 -13.17 -2.19 -16.19
CA LYS A 103 -13.29 -3.62 -15.87
C LYS A 103 -13.13 -3.94 -14.39
N GLU A 104 -12.67 -2.99 -13.56
CA GLU A 104 -12.26 -3.21 -12.19
C GLU A 104 -13.02 -2.30 -11.20
N CYS A 105 -14.07 -1.61 -11.62
CA CYS A 105 -14.83 -0.72 -10.76
C CYS A 105 -15.91 -1.45 -9.96
N ALA A 106 -16.04 -1.10 -8.67
CA ALA A 106 -17.22 -1.39 -7.87
C ALA A 106 -18.22 -0.24 -8.01
N VAL A 107 -19.50 -0.57 -8.20
CA VAL A 107 -20.56 0.41 -8.44
C VAL A 107 -21.66 0.29 -7.40
N VAL A 108 -22.02 1.41 -6.75
CA VAL A 108 -23.12 1.51 -5.80
C VAL A 108 -24.36 2.01 -6.55
N THR A 109 -25.43 1.24 -6.47
CA THR A 109 -26.69 1.51 -7.19
C THR A 109 -27.88 1.78 -6.29
N HIS A 110 -27.77 1.45 -4.99
CA HIS A 110 -28.83 1.60 -3.98
C HIS A 110 -28.25 2.12 -2.66
N TYR A 111 -29.04 2.83 -1.88
CA TYR A 111 -28.59 3.44 -0.64
C TYR A 111 -29.23 2.86 0.63
N ARG A 112 -30.17 1.89 0.52
CA ARG A 112 -30.88 1.36 1.66
C ARG A 112 -31.09 -0.15 1.57
N LEU A 113 -31.10 -0.80 2.73
CA LEU A 113 -31.52 -2.18 2.91
C LEU A 113 -32.91 -2.23 3.56
N LYS A 114 -33.68 -3.28 3.30
CA LYS A 114 -34.92 -3.58 4.02
C LYS A 114 -35.02 -5.07 4.34
N SER A 115 -35.85 -5.39 5.33
CA SER A 115 -36.21 -6.76 5.65
C SER A 115 -37.48 -7.15 4.87
N ILE A 116 -37.36 -8.22 4.07
CA ILE A 116 -38.49 -8.86 3.37
C ILE A 116 -38.50 -10.32 3.80
N ASP A 117 -39.60 -10.77 4.35
CA ASP A 117 -39.79 -12.15 4.83
C ASP A 117 -38.68 -12.63 5.79
N GLY A 118 -38.23 -11.75 6.69
CA GLY A 118 -37.16 -12.02 7.65
C GLY A 118 -35.73 -12.04 7.06
N LYS A 119 -35.56 -11.72 5.79
CA LYS A 119 -34.25 -11.61 5.13
C LYS A 119 -33.90 -10.17 4.82
N VAL A 120 -32.67 -9.79 5.15
CA VAL A 120 -32.13 -8.47 4.79
C VAL A 120 -31.74 -8.51 3.31
N THR A 121 -32.28 -7.58 2.53
CA THR A 121 -32.02 -7.44 1.10
C THR A 121 -31.91 -5.97 0.69
N VAL A 122 -31.44 -5.70 -0.50
CA VAL A 122 -31.43 -4.36 -1.08
C VAL A 122 -32.88 -3.90 -1.26
N ASP A 123 -33.20 -2.69 -0.83
CA ASP A 123 -34.52 -2.09 -1.07
C ASP A 123 -34.62 -1.58 -2.52
N PRO A 124 -35.49 -2.18 -3.38
CA PRO A 124 -35.63 -1.77 -4.77
C PRO A 124 -36.06 -0.30 -4.94
N GLU A 125 -36.76 0.26 -3.94
CA GLU A 125 -37.21 1.66 -3.96
C GLU A 125 -36.10 2.66 -3.61
N SER A 126 -34.94 2.16 -3.17
CA SER A 126 -33.77 2.98 -2.82
C SER A 126 -32.73 3.09 -3.94
N LYS A 127 -33.14 2.82 -5.18
CA LYS A 127 -32.25 2.98 -6.34
C LYS A 127 -31.79 4.44 -6.44
N LEU A 128 -30.48 4.64 -6.61
CA LEU A 128 -29.91 5.96 -6.85
C LEU A 128 -30.36 6.47 -8.22
N GLU A 129 -30.64 7.76 -8.35
CA GLU A 129 -30.89 8.42 -9.64
C GLU A 129 -29.67 8.28 -10.57
N GLU A 130 -28.48 8.41 -9.98
CA GLU A 130 -27.21 8.21 -10.65
C GLU A 130 -26.36 7.19 -9.88
N PRO A 131 -25.83 6.15 -10.54
CA PRO A 131 -24.86 5.23 -9.90
C PRO A 131 -23.60 5.95 -9.45
N LEU A 132 -23.01 5.45 -8.35
CA LEU A 132 -21.75 5.95 -7.80
C LEU A 132 -20.66 4.88 -7.97
N VAL A 133 -19.50 5.29 -8.48
CA VAL A 133 -18.31 4.44 -8.57
C VAL A 133 -17.52 4.56 -7.27
N VAL A 134 -17.17 3.43 -6.66
CA VAL A 134 -16.18 3.41 -5.58
C VAL A 134 -14.81 3.69 -6.21
N ARG A 135 -14.13 4.73 -5.78
CA ARG A 135 -12.90 5.22 -6.44
C ARG A 135 -11.85 4.12 -6.68
N PRO A 136 -11.46 3.86 -7.93
CA PRO A 136 -10.29 3.02 -8.25
C PRO A 136 -8.98 3.82 -8.17
N THR A 137 -9.10 5.12 -8.25
CA THR A 137 -8.14 6.21 -8.11
C THR A 137 -8.91 7.52 -7.99
N SER A 138 -8.29 8.62 -7.61
CA SER A 138 -9.04 9.84 -7.25
C SER A 138 -8.90 11.01 -8.21
N GLU A 139 -8.18 10.87 -9.34
CA GLU A 139 -7.97 11.97 -10.30
C GLU A 139 -9.28 12.68 -10.63
N THR A 140 -10.29 11.94 -11.05
CA THR A 140 -11.58 12.49 -11.50
C THR A 140 -12.25 13.37 -10.45
N ILE A 141 -12.35 12.90 -9.19
CA ILE A 141 -13.01 13.67 -8.14
C ILE A 141 -12.13 14.84 -7.67
N ILE A 142 -10.82 14.68 -7.66
CA ILE A 142 -9.87 15.70 -7.27
C ILE A 142 -9.84 16.84 -8.28
N TRP A 143 -9.74 16.54 -9.59
CA TRP A 143 -9.69 17.56 -10.63
C TRP A 143 -11.00 18.33 -10.76
N ALA A 144 -12.14 17.68 -10.53
CA ALA A 144 -13.42 18.37 -10.43
C ALA A 144 -13.44 19.43 -9.30
N GLN A 145 -12.73 19.17 -8.19
CA GLN A 145 -12.62 20.14 -7.08
C GLN A 145 -11.55 21.21 -7.35
N TYR A 146 -10.44 20.87 -8.00
CA TYR A 146 -9.37 21.81 -8.33
C TYR A 146 -9.84 22.95 -9.22
N LYS A 147 -10.87 22.74 -10.05
CA LYS A 147 -11.54 23.79 -10.81
C LYS A 147 -12.00 24.96 -9.92
N ASN A 148 -12.38 24.67 -8.67
CA ASN A 148 -12.83 25.69 -7.72
C ASN A 148 -11.67 26.30 -6.92
N TRP A 149 -10.56 25.58 -6.76
CA TRP A 149 -9.44 26.01 -5.92
C TRP A 149 -8.39 26.81 -6.69
N ILE A 150 -8.25 26.54 -7.99
CA ILE A 150 -7.25 27.19 -8.85
C ILE A 150 -7.93 28.23 -9.71
N GLN A 151 -7.61 29.52 -9.51
CA GLN A 151 -8.15 30.64 -10.27
C GLN A 151 -7.03 31.50 -10.87
N SER A 152 -5.89 31.62 -10.21
CA SER A 152 -4.77 32.44 -10.61
C SER A 152 -3.42 31.77 -10.40
N TYR A 153 -2.36 32.32 -10.98
CA TYR A 153 -0.98 31.87 -10.78
C TYR A 153 -0.54 31.87 -9.30
N ARG A 154 -1.25 32.61 -8.42
CA ARG A 154 -0.96 32.65 -6.98
C ARG A 154 -1.41 31.39 -6.25
N ASP A 155 -2.29 30.61 -6.85
CA ASP A 155 -2.80 29.36 -6.30
C ASP A 155 -1.89 28.16 -6.67
N LEU A 156 -0.81 28.44 -7.44
CA LEU A 156 0.12 27.44 -7.95
C LEU A 156 1.54 27.63 -7.35
N PRO A 157 2.29 26.55 -7.14
CA PRO A 157 1.87 25.15 -7.31
C PRO A 157 0.89 24.72 -6.22
N LEU A 158 -0.12 23.93 -6.58
CA LEU A 158 -0.99 23.27 -5.61
C LEU A 158 -0.45 21.85 -5.35
N LEU A 159 -0.01 21.58 -4.11
CA LEU A 159 0.73 20.39 -3.73
C LEU A 159 -0.07 19.59 -2.70
N ILE A 160 -0.90 18.65 -3.17
CA ILE A 160 -1.83 17.89 -2.32
C ILE A 160 -1.44 16.41 -2.31
N ASN A 161 -1.51 15.82 -1.12
CA ASN A 161 -1.43 14.39 -0.87
C ASN A 161 -2.71 13.88 -0.20
N GLN A 162 -3.10 12.66 -0.46
CA GLN A 162 -4.20 11.97 0.20
C GLN A 162 -3.76 10.58 0.68
N TRP A 163 -4.00 10.27 1.96
CA TRP A 163 -3.96 8.93 2.51
C TRP A 163 -5.36 8.34 2.47
N ALA A 164 -5.55 7.24 1.76
CA ALA A 164 -6.87 6.70 1.48
C ALA A 164 -6.84 5.21 1.16
N ASN A 165 -8.03 4.64 0.97
CA ASN A 165 -8.22 3.35 0.31
C ASN A 165 -8.75 3.57 -1.10
N VAL A 166 -8.55 2.57 -1.96
CA VAL A 166 -9.18 2.46 -3.28
C VAL A 166 -9.63 1.02 -3.51
N VAL A 167 -10.58 0.85 -4.43
CA VAL A 167 -11.12 -0.47 -4.81
C VAL A 167 -10.89 -0.70 -6.30
N ARG A 168 -10.12 -1.74 -6.62
CA ARG A 168 -9.91 -2.26 -7.97
C ARG A 168 -10.29 -3.74 -7.95
N TRP A 169 -11.37 -4.11 -8.61
CA TRP A 169 -11.96 -5.46 -8.53
C TRP A 169 -11.05 -6.52 -9.15
N GLU A 170 -10.00 -6.85 -8.41
CA GLU A 170 -8.93 -7.74 -8.84
C GLU A 170 -9.33 -9.21 -8.74
N MET A 171 -9.05 -9.98 -9.78
CA MET A 171 -9.38 -11.41 -9.83
C MET A 171 -8.28 -12.33 -9.30
N ARG A 172 -7.02 -11.88 -9.34
CA ARG A 172 -5.84 -12.66 -8.90
C ARG A 172 -5.17 -11.96 -7.74
N THR A 173 -5.72 -12.16 -6.56
CA THR A 173 -5.28 -11.46 -5.35
C THR A 173 -4.14 -12.18 -4.64
N ARG A 174 -3.27 -11.38 -3.99
CA ARG A 174 -2.23 -11.82 -3.06
C ARG A 174 -2.07 -10.76 -1.98
N LEU A 175 -2.12 -11.18 -0.72
CA LEU A 175 -2.05 -10.29 0.47
C LEU A 175 -0.90 -9.28 0.34
N PHE A 176 -1.15 -8.02 0.62
CA PHE A 176 -0.30 -6.84 0.45
C PHE A 176 0.10 -6.50 -0.99
N LEU A 177 0.40 -7.47 -1.84
CA LEU A 177 0.94 -7.24 -3.18
C LEU A 177 -0.12 -6.83 -4.19
N ARG A 178 -1.30 -7.46 -4.14
CA ARG A 178 -2.40 -7.22 -5.07
C ARG A 178 -3.72 -7.67 -4.44
N THR A 179 -4.51 -6.73 -3.97
CA THR A 179 -5.82 -6.97 -3.33
C THR A 179 -6.89 -6.10 -3.98
N ALA A 180 -8.16 -6.50 -3.86
CA ALA A 180 -9.27 -5.76 -4.44
C ALA A 180 -9.47 -4.40 -3.77
N GLU A 181 -9.25 -4.32 -2.47
CA GLU A 181 -9.15 -3.08 -1.70
C GLU A 181 -7.74 -2.99 -1.10
N PHE A 182 -7.16 -1.80 -1.10
CA PHE A 182 -5.86 -1.56 -0.46
C PHE A 182 -5.75 -0.12 0.04
N LEU A 183 -4.90 0.06 1.04
CA LEU A 183 -4.48 1.38 1.53
C LEU A 183 -3.32 1.86 0.69
N TRP A 184 -3.32 3.14 0.41
CA TRP A 184 -2.27 3.79 -0.34
C TRP A 184 -2.13 5.27 0.02
N GLN A 185 -1.17 5.87 -0.58
CA GLN A 185 -1.01 7.30 -0.71
C GLN A 185 -1.11 7.66 -2.19
N GLU A 186 -1.78 8.74 -2.48
CA GLU A 186 -1.82 9.34 -3.81
C GLU A 186 -1.58 10.86 -3.69
N GLY A 187 -0.58 11.33 -4.41
CA GLY A 187 -0.32 12.75 -4.55
C GLY A 187 -0.89 13.26 -5.87
N HIS A 188 -1.45 14.46 -5.83
CA HIS A 188 -2.02 15.12 -7.01
C HIS A 188 -1.62 16.58 -6.95
N THR A 189 -0.81 17.02 -7.93
CA THR A 189 -0.30 18.39 -7.94
C THR A 189 -0.63 19.11 -9.23
N ALA A 190 -0.74 20.43 -9.13
CA ALA A 190 -0.97 21.31 -10.27
C ALA A 190 0.10 22.38 -10.34
N HIS A 191 0.61 22.63 -11.53
CA HIS A 191 1.73 23.54 -11.80
C HIS A 191 1.42 24.49 -12.95
N ALA A 192 2.05 25.66 -12.94
CA ALA A 192 1.88 26.63 -14.01
C ALA A 192 2.57 26.19 -15.31
N THR A 193 3.69 25.47 -15.21
CA THR A 193 4.50 25.09 -16.37
C THR A 193 4.76 23.59 -16.42
N GLU A 194 5.03 23.08 -17.63
CA GLU A 194 5.48 21.69 -17.83
C GLU A 194 6.77 21.41 -17.09
N ALA A 195 7.72 22.37 -17.08
CA ALA A 195 9.01 22.19 -16.41
C ALA A 195 8.86 21.95 -14.91
N GLU A 196 8.03 22.75 -14.23
CA GLU A 196 7.70 22.57 -12.80
C GLU A 196 7.06 21.21 -12.53
N ALA A 197 6.10 20.79 -13.37
CA ALA A 197 5.43 19.52 -13.22
C ALA A 197 6.40 18.33 -13.42
N ARG A 198 7.30 18.40 -14.40
CA ARG A 198 8.30 17.33 -14.62
C ARG A 198 9.35 17.29 -13.49
N GLU A 199 9.74 18.42 -12.95
CA GLU A 199 10.59 18.48 -11.76
C GLU A 199 9.91 17.81 -10.57
N GLU A 200 8.62 18.08 -10.37
CA GLU A 200 7.82 17.45 -9.30
C GLU A 200 7.74 15.94 -9.45
N VAL A 201 7.49 15.42 -10.65
CA VAL A 201 7.50 13.97 -10.94
C VAL A 201 8.82 13.33 -10.49
N SER A 202 9.94 13.95 -10.83
CA SER A 202 11.28 13.44 -10.48
C SER A 202 11.57 13.57 -8.99
N ARG A 203 11.13 14.67 -8.36
CA ARG A 203 11.26 14.92 -6.91
C ARG A 203 10.55 13.85 -6.11
N MET A 204 9.30 13.54 -6.45
CA MET A 204 8.51 12.57 -5.71
C MET A 204 9.00 11.14 -5.93
N LEU A 205 9.48 10.81 -7.12
CA LEU A 205 10.17 9.54 -7.34
C LEU A 205 11.43 9.41 -6.50
N ALA A 206 12.19 10.51 -6.33
CA ALA A 206 13.38 10.51 -5.48
C ALA A 206 13.03 10.30 -4.00
N VAL A 207 11.92 10.87 -3.53
CA VAL A 207 11.40 10.62 -2.16
C VAL A 207 11.07 9.13 -1.97
N TYR A 208 10.41 8.50 -2.93
CA TYR A 208 10.11 7.08 -2.86
C TYR A 208 11.37 6.21 -2.85
N ALA A 209 12.35 6.56 -3.69
CA ALA A 209 13.62 5.83 -3.72
C ALA A 209 14.41 6.01 -2.41
N ASP A 210 14.41 7.21 -1.81
CA ASP A 210 15.04 7.44 -0.51
C ASP A 210 14.41 6.58 0.59
N VAL A 211 13.07 6.51 0.66
CA VAL A 211 12.40 5.65 1.62
C VAL A 211 12.70 4.16 1.36
N ALA A 212 12.68 3.74 0.09
CA ALA A 212 12.99 2.35 -0.26
C ALA A 212 14.44 1.98 0.15
N GLU A 213 15.42 2.81 -0.16
CA GLU A 213 16.83 2.52 0.06
C GLU A 213 17.26 2.75 1.52
N ASN A 214 16.89 3.89 2.13
CA ASN A 214 17.42 4.33 3.42
C ASN A 214 16.54 3.99 4.64
N VAL A 215 15.27 3.65 4.41
CA VAL A 215 14.33 3.23 5.46
C VAL A 215 14.01 1.76 5.35
N MET A 216 13.61 1.31 4.15
CA MET A 216 13.25 -0.08 3.90
C MET A 216 14.48 -0.98 3.66
N GLY A 217 15.64 -0.43 3.33
CA GLY A 217 16.84 -1.19 2.98
C GLY A 217 16.68 -2.00 1.68
N VAL A 218 15.88 -1.51 0.75
CA VAL A 218 15.61 -2.17 -0.54
C VAL A 218 16.23 -1.33 -1.66
N PRO A 219 17.33 -1.80 -2.28
CA PRO A 219 17.89 -1.14 -3.45
C PRO A 219 16.87 -1.10 -4.60
N VAL A 220 16.73 0.04 -5.27
CA VAL A 220 15.77 0.21 -6.36
C VAL A 220 16.43 0.76 -7.63
N VAL A 221 15.87 0.34 -8.76
CA VAL A 221 16.16 0.90 -10.07
C VAL A 221 15.07 1.93 -10.41
N ARG A 222 15.49 3.13 -10.80
CA ARG A 222 14.60 4.18 -11.31
C ARG A 222 14.53 4.09 -12.82
N GLY A 223 13.35 4.19 -13.39
CA GLY A 223 13.17 4.09 -14.83
C GLY A 223 11.86 4.68 -15.32
N HIS A 224 11.69 4.72 -16.63
CA HIS A 224 10.46 5.12 -17.30
C HIS A 224 9.71 3.89 -17.80
N LYS A 225 8.40 3.92 -17.67
CA LYS A 225 7.54 2.88 -18.24
C LYS A 225 7.41 3.06 -19.75
N THR A 226 7.34 1.94 -20.44
CA THR A 226 6.97 1.92 -21.86
C THR A 226 5.55 2.45 -22.07
N GLU A 227 5.24 2.89 -23.27
CA GLU A 227 3.94 3.47 -23.60
C GLU A 227 2.77 2.54 -23.24
N GLY A 228 2.91 1.23 -23.49
CA GLY A 228 1.87 0.23 -23.21
C GLY A 228 1.63 -0.06 -21.72
N GLU A 229 2.53 0.40 -20.83
CA GLU A 229 2.42 0.18 -19.38
C GLU A 229 2.24 1.48 -18.57
N ARG A 230 2.10 2.61 -19.27
CA ARG A 230 1.83 3.89 -18.63
C ARG A 230 0.46 3.89 -17.95
N PHE A 231 0.33 4.72 -16.94
CA PHE A 231 -0.95 5.04 -16.35
C PHE A 231 -1.87 5.71 -17.38
N ALA A 232 -3.15 5.30 -17.42
CA ALA A 232 -4.12 5.83 -18.37
C ALA A 232 -4.27 7.36 -18.20
N GLY A 233 -4.03 8.10 -19.28
CA GLY A 233 -4.00 9.57 -19.31
C GLY A 233 -2.64 10.20 -19.00
N ALA A 234 -1.58 9.43 -18.65
CA ALA A 234 -0.25 9.96 -18.44
C ALA A 234 0.54 10.11 -19.75
N ILE A 235 1.25 11.22 -19.88
CA ILE A 235 2.22 11.46 -20.97
C ILE A 235 3.53 10.71 -20.67
N ASP A 236 3.95 10.68 -19.40
CA ASP A 236 5.12 9.96 -18.94
C ASP A 236 4.88 9.35 -17.58
N THR A 237 5.48 8.19 -17.33
CA THR A 237 5.42 7.49 -16.05
C THR A 237 6.82 7.05 -15.65
N GLN A 238 7.31 7.59 -14.55
CA GLN A 238 8.50 7.12 -13.87
C GLN A 238 8.13 6.13 -12.77
N CYS A 239 8.99 5.16 -12.50
CA CYS A 239 8.78 4.18 -11.43
C CYS A 239 10.09 3.80 -10.74
N ILE A 240 9.95 3.25 -9.54
CA ILE A 240 11.01 2.52 -8.84
C ILE A 240 10.64 1.04 -8.79
N GLU A 241 11.61 0.19 -9.06
CA GLU A 241 11.48 -1.27 -8.99
C GLU A 241 12.61 -1.87 -8.16
N GLY A 242 12.24 -2.74 -7.22
CA GLY A 242 13.18 -3.52 -6.40
C GLY A 242 13.28 -4.95 -6.91
N MET A 243 14.49 -5.53 -6.84
CA MET A 243 14.70 -6.94 -7.15
C MET A 243 14.31 -7.80 -5.94
N MET A 244 13.41 -8.75 -6.15
CA MET A 244 12.98 -9.69 -5.10
C MET A 244 13.86 -10.95 -5.12
N GLN A 245 13.81 -11.74 -4.04
CA GLN A 245 14.69 -12.92 -3.88
C GLN A 245 14.44 -14.02 -4.93
N ASP A 246 13.28 -14.00 -5.60
CA ASP A 246 12.98 -14.91 -6.73
C ASP A 246 13.50 -14.40 -8.09
N GLY A 247 14.27 -13.33 -8.09
CA GLY A 247 14.84 -12.72 -9.29
C GLY A 247 13.86 -11.90 -10.13
N LYS A 248 12.66 -11.62 -9.62
CA LYS A 248 11.68 -10.77 -10.31
C LYS A 248 11.69 -9.35 -9.78
N ALA A 249 11.48 -8.39 -10.67
CA ALA A 249 11.30 -7.00 -10.30
C ALA A 249 9.89 -6.78 -9.71
N LEU A 250 9.81 -6.01 -8.62
CA LEU A 250 8.57 -5.54 -8.04
C LEU A 250 8.49 -4.02 -8.16
N GLN A 251 7.44 -3.52 -8.83
CA GLN A 251 7.13 -2.09 -8.83
C GLN A 251 6.76 -1.64 -7.43
N MET A 252 7.49 -0.66 -6.89
CA MET A 252 7.34 -0.18 -5.51
C MET A 252 6.75 1.23 -5.41
N GLY A 253 6.82 2.03 -6.47
CA GLY A 253 6.24 3.37 -6.52
C GLY A 253 6.24 3.91 -7.94
N THR A 254 5.29 4.80 -8.23
CA THR A 254 5.17 5.46 -9.53
C THR A 254 4.96 6.96 -9.36
N SER A 255 5.44 7.72 -10.33
CA SER A 255 5.23 9.15 -10.44
C SER A 255 4.95 9.50 -11.91
N HIS A 256 3.82 10.19 -12.14
CA HIS A 256 3.26 10.39 -13.47
C HIS A 256 3.25 11.88 -13.83
N TYR A 257 3.72 12.21 -15.02
CA TYR A 257 3.41 13.45 -15.67
C TYR A 257 2.16 13.28 -16.51
N LEU A 258 1.08 13.97 -16.10
CA LEU A 258 -0.23 13.86 -16.73
C LEU A 258 -0.46 14.92 -17.82
N GLY A 259 0.51 15.84 -17.99
CA GLY A 259 0.36 16.95 -18.91
C GLY A 259 -0.81 17.87 -18.54
N GLN A 260 -1.64 18.19 -19.51
CA GLN A 260 -2.84 18.99 -19.32
C GLN A 260 -4.14 18.18 -19.52
N ASN A 261 -4.05 16.85 -19.62
CA ASN A 261 -5.18 16.00 -19.98
C ASN A 261 -6.33 16.13 -18.98
N PHE A 262 -6.06 15.92 -17.69
CA PHE A 262 -7.06 16.05 -16.62
C PHE A 262 -7.52 17.51 -16.44
N ALA A 263 -6.60 18.48 -16.57
CA ALA A 263 -6.94 19.88 -16.51
C ALA A 263 -7.93 20.29 -17.63
N LYS A 264 -7.75 19.78 -18.84
CA LYS A 264 -8.66 20.04 -19.96
C LYS A 264 -10.01 19.35 -19.77
N SER A 265 -10.02 18.09 -19.33
CA SER A 265 -11.24 17.34 -19.05
C SER A 265 -12.10 18.00 -17.97
N ALA A 266 -11.49 18.45 -16.87
CA ALA A 266 -12.16 19.12 -15.77
C ALA A 266 -12.30 20.65 -15.95
N ASP A 267 -11.75 21.23 -17.04
CA ASP A 267 -11.69 22.66 -17.33
C ASP A 267 -11.01 23.47 -16.22
N VAL A 268 -9.85 23.03 -15.76
CA VAL A 268 -9.04 23.68 -14.71
C VAL A 268 -8.04 24.63 -15.35
N LYS A 269 -8.31 25.93 -15.25
CA LYS A 269 -7.50 27.01 -15.78
C LYS A 269 -7.10 27.99 -14.69
N PHE A 270 -5.99 28.69 -14.90
CA PHE A 270 -5.55 29.79 -14.05
C PHE A 270 -5.27 31.04 -14.87
N LEU A 271 -5.46 32.19 -14.26
CA LEU A 271 -5.07 33.46 -14.86
C LEU A 271 -3.56 33.65 -14.62
N ASN A 272 -2.77 33.69 -15.71
CA ASN A 272 -1.34 33.91 -15.64
C ASN A 272 -0.99 35.39 -15.32
N GLN A 273 0.30 35.68 -15.12
CA GLN A 273 0.77 37.02 -14.79
C GLN A 273 0.48 38.06 -15.90
N ASN A 274 0.26 37.63 -17.12
CA ASN A 274 -0.04 38.48 -18.28
C ASN A 274 -1.55 38.66 -18.51
N GLY A 275 -2.40 38.15 -17.60
CA GLY A 275 -3.85 38.24 -17.72
C GLY A 275 -4.46 37.26 -18.72
N GLN A 276 -3.77 36.16 -19.08
CA GLN A 276 -4.25 35.14 -19.99
C GLN A 276 -4.67 33.89 -19.21
N LEU A 277 -5.73 33.21 -19.68
CA LEU A 277 -6.16 31.93 -19.12
C LEU A 277 -5.37 30.79 -19.75
N GLU A 278 -4.75 29.96 -18.90
CA GLU A 278 -3.99 28.79 -19.31
C GLU A 278 -4.43 27.55 -18.51
N TYR A 279 -4.33 26.36 -19.12
CA TYR A 279 -4.53 25.12 -18.41
C TYR A 279 -3.30 24.79 -17.57
N VAL A 280 -3.52 24.29 -16.37
CA VAL A 280 -2.43 23.81 -15.50
C VAL A 280 -1.81 22.50 -16.00
N HIS A 281 -0.57 22.25 -15.63
CA HIS A 281 0.12 20.98 -15.80
C HIS A 281 -0.05 20.12 -14.56
N ALA A 282 -0.40 18.85 -14.74
CA ALA A 282 -0.79 17.92 -13.72
C ALA A 282 0.27 16.85 -13.45
N THR A 283 0.41 16.46 -12.19
CA THR A 283 1.12 15.24 -11.81
C THR A 283 0.27 14.37 -10.88
N SER A 284 0.53 13.07 -10.87
CA SER A 284 0.09 12.19 -9.80
C SER A 284 1.19 11.19 -9.43
N TRP A 285 1.24 10.77 -8.19
CA TRP A 285 2.27 9.86 -7.70
C TRP A 285 1.74 9.05 -6.52
N GLY A 286 2.15 7.75 -6.43
CA GLY A 286 1.55 6.86 -5.46
C GLY A 286 2.39 5.66 -5.06
N VAL A 287 2.21 5.25 -3.79
CA VAL A 287 2.66 3.99 -3.20
C VAL A 287 1.56 3.38 -2.34
N SER A 288 1.58 2.07 -2.17
CA SER A 288 0.54 1.35 -1.43
C SER A 288 1.13 0.42 -0.38
N THR A 289 0.26 -0.29 0.32
CA THR A 289 0.61 -1.39 1.23
C THR A 289 1.44 -2.49 0.55
N ARG A 290 1.62 -2.44 -0.77
CA ARG A 290 2.59 -3.30 -1.50
C ARG A 290 4.01 -3.17 -0.93
N LEU A 291 4.38 -2.03 -0.36
CA LEU A 291 5.67 -1.83 0.29
C LEU A 291 5.90 -2.80 1.46
N VAL A 292 4.84 -3.19 2.19
CA VAL A 292 4.95 -4.24 3.22
C VAL A 292 5.29 -5.59 2.58
N GLY A 293 4.67 -5.91 1.44
CA GLY A 293 5.02 -7.09 0.66
C GLY A 293 6.47 -7.07 0.16
N ALA A 294 6.96 -5.91 -0.28
CA ALA A 294 8.35 -5.73 -0.69
C ALA A 294 9.32 -6.01 0.46
N LEU A 295 9.04 -5.53 1.68
CA LEU A 295 9.85 -5.82 2.88
C LEU A 295 9.97 -7.33 3.14
N ILE A 296 8.83 -8.05 3.09
CA ILE A 296 8.81 -9.50 3.28
C ILE A 296 9.69 -10.18 2.23
N MET A 297 9.47 -9.84 0.95
CA MET A 297 10.13 -10.48 -0.19
C MET A 297 11.63 -10.17 -0.29
N THR A 298 12.08 -9.08 0.34
CA THR A 298 13.50 -8.66 0.32
C THR A 298 14.28 -9.20 1.52
N HIS A 299 13.71 -9.15 2.72
CA HIS A 299 14.46 -9.36 3.95
C HIS A 299 14.19 -10.69 4.63
N SER A 300 12.98 -11.26 4.51
CA SER A 300 12.62 -12.49 5.21
C SER A 300 13.36 -13.72 4.68
N ASP A 301 13.46 -14.75 5.51
CA ASP A 301 14.10 -16.02 5.17
C ASP A 301 13.19 -17.23 5.47
N ASP A 302 13.71 -18.43 5.44
CA ASP A 302 12.94 -19.65 5.71
C ASP A 302 12.67 -19.86 7.21
N ASN A 303 13.21 -19.01 8.10
CA ASN A 303 12.93 -19.02 9.53
C ASN A 303 11.81 -18.05 9.92
N GLY A 304 11.54 -17.02 9.11
CA GLY A 304 10.44 -16.08 9.38
C GLY A 304 10.62 -14.67 8.84
N LEU A 305 9.80 -13.77 9.39
CA LEU A 305 9.81 -12.35 9.04
C LEU A 305 11.05 -11.67 9.57
N ILE A 306 11.75 -10.94 8.68
CA ILE A 306 12.84 -10.04 9.03
C ILE A 306 12.45 -8.63 8.59
N LEU A 307 12.62 -7.66 9.49
CA LEU A 307 12.31 -6.26 9.24
C LEU A 307 13.53 -5.37 9.53
N PRO A 308 13.74 -4.32 8.73
CA PRO A 308 14.66 -3.26 9.10
C PRO A 308 14.27 -2.65 10.46
N PRO A 309 15.22 -2.34 11.35
CA PRO A 309 14.92 -1.85 12.70
C PRO A 309 14.02 -0.60 12.73
N LYS A 310 14.16 0.32 11.77
CA LYS A 310 13.32 1.51 11.66
C LYS A 310 11.83 1.17 11.47
N LEU A 311 11.53 0.08 10.79
CA LEU A 311 10.17 -0.34 10.45
C LEU A 311 9.62 -1.43 11.38
N ALA A 312 10.46 -2.04 12.22
CA ALA A 312 10.01 -3.03 13.19
C ALA A 312 9.07 -2.39 14.22
N PRO A 313 7.82 -2.89 14.36
CA PRO A 313 6.88 -2.38 15.38
C PRO A 313 7.41 -2.59 16.81
N ILE A 314 8.17 -3.67 17.00
CA ILE A 314 8.93 -3.97 18.24
C ILE A 314 10.40 -4.05 17.84
N GLN A 315 11.22 -3.14 18.35
CA GLN A 315 12.63 -3.04 18.01
C GLN A 315 13.51 -3.86 18.96
N VAL A 316 13.08 -4.01 20.20
CA VAL A 316 13.78 -4.77 21.24
C VAL A 316 12.77 -5.63 22.00
N VAL A 317 13.08 -6.93 22.13
CA VAL A 317 12.34 -7.84 23.00
C VAL A 317 13.27 -8.25 24.14
N ILE A 318 12.83 -8.07 25.38
CA ILE A 318 13.55 -8.50 26.56
C ILE A 318 12.85 -9.74 27.11
N VAL A 319 13.58 -10.85 27.24
CA VAL A 319 13.06 -12.12 27.75
C VAL A 319 13.66 -12.38 29.12
N PRO A 320 12.91 -12.20 30.25
CA PRO A 320 13.37 -12.58 31.56
C PRO A 320 13.56 -14.10 31.68
N ILE A 321 14.72 -14.53 32.12
CA ILE A 321 15.05 -15.96 32.33
C ILE A 321 15.20 -16.19 33.81
N TYR A 322 14.45 -17.17 34.38
CA TYR A 322 14.40 -17.50 35.79
C TYR A 322 14.11 -18.97 36.01
N LYS A 323 14.46 -19.47 37.22
CA LYS A 323 14.19 -20.84 37.63
C LYS A 323 13.29 -20.90 38.87
N THR A 324 13.28 -19.84 39.70
CA THR A 324 12.46 -19.76 40.90
C THR A 324 11.54 -18.53 40.84
N PRO A 325 10.45 -18.49 41.63
CA PRO A 325 9.56 -17.32 41.72
C PRO A 325 10.30 -16.05 42.19
N GLU A 326 11.27 -16.17 43.07
CA GLU A 326 12.07 -15.05 43.58
C GLU A 326 12.96 -14.48 42.45
N GLU A 327 13.58 -15.35 41.65
CA GLU A 327 14.36 -14.96 40.49
C GLU A 327 13.43 -14.29 39.44
N GLN A 328 12.21 -14.82 39.23
CA GLN A 328 11.22 -14.24 38.32
C GLN A 328 10.91 -12.79 38.70
N ALA A 329 10.57 -12.54 39.96
CA ALA A 329 10.25 -11.19 40.42
C ALA A 329 11.41 -10.22 40.19
N ARG A 330 12.66 -10.64 40.53
CA ARG A 330 13.85 -9.83 40.32
C ARG A 330 14.16 -9.56 38.86
N THR A 331 14.26 -10.61 38.03
CA THR A 331 14.61 -10.46 36.60
C THR A 331 13.54 -9.72 35.80
N THR A 332 12.26 -9.87 36.18
CA THR A 332 11.18 -9.10 35.56
C THR A 332 11.28 -7.62 35.92
N ALA A 333 11.58 -7.28 37.18
CA ALA A 333 11.78 -5.90 37.59
C ALA A 333 12.98 -5.25 36.86
N GLU A 334 14.11 -5.96 36.78
CA GLU A 334 15.30 -5.52 36.04
C GLU A 334 14.96 -5.33 34.53
N ALA A 335 14.24 -6.28 33.90
CA ALA A 335 13.81 -6.17 32.51
C ALA A 335 12.90 -4.97 32.27
N GLN A 336 11.99 -4.66 33.19
CA GLN A 336 11.12 -3.48 33.09
C GLN A 336 11.91 -2.17 33.24
N ALA A 337 12.94 -2.13 34.12
CA ALA A 337 13.81 -0.97 34.27
C ALA A 337 14.60 -0.70 32.97
N VAL A 338 15.22 -1.73 32.38
CA VAL A 338 15.92 -1.61 31.09
C VAL A 338 14.95 -1.19 29.97
N ALA A 339 13.75 -1.79 29.95
CA ALA A 339 12.73 -1.41 28.96
C ALA A 339 12.31 0.07 29.08
N ALA A 340 12.21 0.59 30.31
CA ALA A 340 11.88 1.99 30.55
C ALA A 340 12.99 2.93 30.04
N GLU A 341 14.24 2.61 30.25
CA GLU A 341 15.39 3.37 29.74
C GLU A 341 15.42 3.41 28.20
N LEU A 342 15.22 2.26 27.56
CA LEU A 342 15.20 2.15 26.10
C LEU A 342 13.99 2.90 25.50
N ARG A 343 12.82 2.83 26.14
CA ARG A 343 11.63 3.58 25.71
C ARG A 343 11.85 5.10 25.84
N ALA A 344 12.55 5.56 26.86
CA ALA A 344 12.91 6.96 27.00
C ALA A 344 13.82 7.47 25.87
N GLN A 345 14.55 6.57 25.21
CA GLN A 345 15.35 6.84 24.01
C GLN A 345 14.54 6.72 22.70
N GLY A 346 13.22 6.52 22.78
CA GLY A 346 12.33 6.42 21.62
C GLY A 346 12.25 5.03 20.99
N LEU A 347 12.80 3.98 21.61
CA LEU A 347 12.74 2.62 21.10
C LEU A 347 11.42 1.94 21.49
N ALA A 348 10.85 1.15 20.55
CA ALA A 348 9.70 0.29 20.81
C ALA A 348 10.17 -1.01 21.47
N VAL A 349 9.85 -1.19 22.77
CA VAL A 349 10.36 -2.29 23.58
C VAL A 349 9.22 -3.13 24.14
N LYS A 350 9.31 -4.46 23.99
CA LYS A 350 8.43 -5.45 24.63
C LYS A 350 9.23 -6.26 25.65
N VAL A 351 8.68 -6.41 26.85
CA VAL A 351 9.15 -7.45 27.80
C VAL A 351 8.26 -8.68 27.60
N ASP A 352 8.86 -9.82 27.30
CA ASP A 352 8.12 -11.08 27.13
C ASP A 352 8.08 -11.85 28.47
N ASP A 353 7.14 -11.47 29.29
CA ASP A 353 6.85 -12.02 30.60
C ASP A 353 5.83 -13.16 30.61
N ARG A 354 5.48 -13.72 29.43
CA ARG A 354 4.52 -14.84 29.32
C ARG A 354 4.97 -16.00 30.18
N GLU A 355 4.07 -16.47 31.06
CA GLU A 355 4.30 -17.59 31.93
C GLU A 355 4.12 -18.94 31.24
N GLY A 356 4.71 -20.01 31.75
CA GLY A 356 4.54 -21.38 31.25
C GLY A 356 5.28 -21.71 29.95
N LEU A 357 6.03 -20.76 29.38
CA LEU A 357 6.86 -20.98 28.20
C LEU A 357 8.35 -21.08 28.58
N GLN A 358 9.01 -22.10 28.04
CA GLN A 358 10.47 -22.19 28.15
C GLN A 358 11.13 -21.02 27.38
N PRO A 359 12.30 -20.53 27.81
CA PRO A 359 12.99 -19.42 27.13
C PRO A 359 13.16 -19.65 25.61
N GLY A 360 13.51 -20.87 25.19
CA GLY A 360 13.62 -21.22 23.77
C GLY A 360 12.33 -20.97 22.97
N ALA A 361 11.16 -21.23 23.55
CA ALA A 361 9.86 -20.97 22.90
C ALA A 361 9.49 -19.48 22.82
N LYS A 362 10.27 -18.60 23.48
CA LYS A 362 10.11 -17.14 23.38
C LYS A 362 11.05 -16.52 22.34
N TYR A 363 12.09 -17.24 21.94
CA TYR A 363 13.07 -16.79 20.93
C TYR A 363 12.74 -17.25 19.52
N TYR A 364 12.01 -18.38 19.37
CA TYR A 364 11.72 -19.01 18.07
C TYR A 364 10.24 -19.04 17.72
#